data_7037c1dab6a49f8cbfac579b2f867b72
#
_entry.id   7037c1dab6a49f8cbfac579b2f867b72
#
_cell.length_a   1.000
_cell.length_b   1.000
_cell.length_c   1.000
_cell.angle_alpha   90.00
_cell.angle_beta   90.00
_cell.angle_gamma   90.00
#
_symmetry.space_group_name_H-M   'P 1'
#
loop_
_entity.id
_entity.type
_entity.pdbx_description
1 polymer ?
#
loop_
_entity_poly.entity_id
_entity_poly.type
_entity_poly.pdbx_seq_one_letter_code
_entity_poly.pdbx_strand_id
1 'polypeptide(L)'
;MRVLIFLILPAFLFAQNLNLRLTTSAYMWQRQETQTISTNHLRAYQFAQLSLSQGNLSFHTFANFSNDFRQKQYGDPHLRFYNFYVNWRNLFDRFNLKLGRFAVYSGVGVGTIDGAFINAKILKSLSANVYGGFLPPAEQKFGITSDAKNNFMFGGQLKFSRDDLNASVSYFNQHRKPKPYSTLRADSLGDVFIQEINPTSSQYQIISADVGYDFSIFEFYSRADFDLNKSKFSRGEVSLGVNLTNRLKLNAGYDYRDPRIPVNSIFSVFNYGVTKEIEVGVNYKISSLLRVIVGFSNVNYVDEKSQRIIFGFDAGYGSVNFAKRIGYAGELDGISAQFYYPMFGDRFIPNVGLSYASYKLSDAVEKEKDLILSLGANYKLNKSFSFDIQGQYLRNKFYKSDFRFFIKLNYWLFTNIGFIK
;
A
#
# COMPACT_ATOMS: atom_id res chain seq x y z
N MET A 1 -22.27 20.27 -4.33
CA MET A 1 -21.36 20.93 -3.36
C MET A 1 -22.09 21.58 -2.18
N ARG A 2 -23.16 22.40 -2.40
CA ARG A 2 -23.89 23.06 -1.30
C ARG A 2 -24.58 22.10 -0.32
N VAL A 3 -25.13 20.99 -0.76
CA VAL A 3 -25.83 19.99 0.09
C VAL A 3 -24.87 19.26 1.03
N LEU A 4 -23.61 19.00 0.60
CA LEU A 4 -22.63 18.31 1.43
C LEU A 4 -22.12 19.19 2.59
N ILE A 5 -22.01 20.50 2.37
CA ILE A 5 -21.64 21.48 3.41
C ILE A 5 -22.72 21.53 4.51
N PHE A 6 -23.99 21.40 4.15
CA PHE A 6 -25.11 21.37 5.09
C PHE A 6 -25.13 20.12 5.99
N LEU A 7 -24.58 18.99 5.52
CA LEU A 7 -24.48 17.77 6.34
C LEU A 7 -23.27 17.76 7.27
N ILE A 8 -22.24 18.53 6.97
CA ILE A 8 -21.01 18.60 7.76
C ILE A 8 -21.13 19.59 8.90
N LEU A 9 -21.79 20.74 8.69
CA LEU A 9 -21.97 21.76 9.72
C LEU A 9 -22.64 21.23 11.00
N PRO A 10 -23.74 20.43 10.94
CA PRO A 10 -24.30 19.81 12.13
C PRO A 10 -23.37 18.81 12.81
N ALA A 11 -22.54 18.07 12.05
CA ALA A 11 -21.61 17.11 12.63
C ALA A 11 -20.53 17.79 13.52
N PHE A 12 -20.15 19.03 13.21
CA PHE A 12 -19.26 19.83 14.05
C PHE A 12 -19.94 20.33 15.34
N LEU A 13 -21.22 20.65 15.27
CA LEU A 13 -21.98 21.19 16.42
C LEU A 13 -22.32 20.12 17.45
N PHE A 14 -22.41 18.86 17.05
CA PHE A 14 -22.82 17.74 17.89
C PHE A 14 -21.71 16.73 18.20
N ALA A 15 -20.48 16.92 17.68
CA ALA A 15 -19.40 15.99 17.90
C ALA A 15 -19.00 15.93 19.38
N GLN A 16 -19.07 14.74 19.99
CA GLN A 16 -18.61 14.50 21.35
C GLN A 16 -17.09 14.26 21.40
N ASN A 17 -16.53 13.62 20.37
CA ASN A 17 -15.12 13.32 20.31
C ASN A 17 -14.51 13.87 19.02
N LEU A 18 -13.42 14.59 19.18
CA LEU A 18 -12.55 15.08 18.11
C LEU A 18 -11.22 14.35 18.17
N ASN A 19 -10.81 13.76 17.06
CA ASN A 19 -9.46 13.27 16.83
C ASN A 19 -8.89 13.97 15.59
N LEU A 20 -7.87 14.81 15.79
CA LEU A 20 -7.17 15.54 14.75
C LEU A 20 -5.70 15.14 14.76
N ARG A 21 -5.20 14.72 13.60
CA ARG A 21 -3.77 14.52 13.37
C ARG A 21 -3.32 15.42 12.24
N LEU A 22 -2.33 16.26 12.52
CA LEU A 22 -1.63 17.04 11.52
C LEU A 22 -0.20 16.53 11.40
N THR A 23 0.26 16.37 10.18
CA THR A 23 1.65 15.98 9.89
C THR A 23 2.20 16.94 8.86
N THR A 24 3.17 17.74 9.26
CA THR A 24 3.94 18.63 8.37
C THR A 24 5.27 17.96 8.11
N SER A 25 5.67 17.83 6.85
CA SER A 25 6.98 17.28 6.52
C SER A 25 7.61 17.99 5.34
N ALA A 26 8.94 18.00 5.34
CA ALA A 26 9.74 18.46 4.22
C ALA A 26 10.75 17.38 3.83
N TYR A 27 10.90 17.17 2.54
CA TYR A 27 11.79 16.21 1.97
C TYR A 27 12.67 16.87 0.91
N MET A 28 13.96 16.71 1.04
CA MET A 28 14.97 17.17 0.10
C MET A 28 15.63 15.97 -0.56
N TRP A 29 15.70 15.99 -1.89
CA TRP A 29 16.35 14.94 -2.66
C TRP A 29 16.91 15.48 -3.97
N GLN A 30 17.82 14.73 -4.56
CA GLN A 30 18.35 14.98 -5.88
C GLN A 30 17.61 14.11 -6.91
N ARG A 31 17.25 14.69 -8.03
CA ARG A 31 16.72 13.96 -9.19
C ARG A 31 17.68 14.06 -10.35
N GLN A 32 18.07 12.93 -10.89
CA GLN A 32 18.86 12.86 -12.11
C GLN A 32 17.94 13.06 -13.31
N GLU A 33 18.13 14.13 -14.06
CA GLU A 33 17.37 14.43 -15.28
C GLU A 33 18.02 13.77 -16.51
N THR A 34 19.36 13.85 -16.59
CA THR A 34 20.19 13.21 -17.59
C THR A 34 21.46 12.66 -16.93
N GLN A 35 22.36 12.04 -17.69
CA GLN A 35 23.63 11.54 -17.14
C GLN A 35 24.50 12.64 -16.51
N THR A 36 24.33 13.88 -16.95
CA THR A 36 25.14 15.04 -16.53
C THR A 36 24.39 16.10 -15.76
N ILE A 37 23.06 16.11 -15.82
CA ILE A 37 22.21 17.13 -15.22
C ILE A 37 21.43 16.52 -14.08
N SER A 38 21.55 17.11 -12.91
CA SER A 38 20.74 16.76 -11.74
C SER A 38 20.08 18.01 -11.15
N THR A 39 18.89 17.86 -10.62
CA THR A 39 18.13 18.91 -9.97
C THR A 39 17.82 18.55 -8.52
N ASN A 40 17.89 19.55 -7.65
CA ASN A 40 17.56 19.39 -6.25
C ASN A 40 16.11 19.82 -6.02
N HIS A 41 15.36 18.98 -5.35
CA HIS A 41 13.98 19.21 -4.95
C HIS A 41 13.88 19.47 -3.46
N LEU A 42 12.95 20.35 -3.07
CA LEU A 42 12.53 20.55 -1.68
C LEU A 42 11.02 20.57 -1.65
N ARG A 43 10.43 19.43 -1.33
CA ARG A 43 8.98 19.27 -1.32
C ARG A 43 8.44 19.25 0.09
N ALA A 44 7.48 20.12 0.37
CA ALA A 44 6.73 20.07 1.62
C ALA A 44 5.39 19.36 1.43
N TYR A 45 4.95 18.73 2.49
CA TYR A 45 3.67 18.03 2.59
C TYR A 45 2.98 18.45 3.90
N GLN A 46 1.71 18.73 3.80
CA GLN A 46 0.82 18.90 4.94
C GLN A 46 -0.29 17.88 4.87
N PHE A 47 -0.28 16.93 5.77
CA PHE A 47 -1.37 15.98 5.94
C PHE A 47 -2.29 16.43 7.07
N ALA A 48 -3.58 16.31 6.85
CA ALA A 48 -4.61 16.54 7.84
C ALA A 48 -5.57 15.35 7.88
N GLN A 49 -5.66 14.71 9.02
CA GLN A 49 -6.62 13.64 9.29
C GLN A 49 -7.52 14.08 10.43
N LEU A 50 -8.83 14.10 10.16
CA LEU A 50 -9.85 14.49 11.12
C LEU A 50 -10.88 13.38 11.26
N SER A 51 -11.23 13.05 12.49
CA SER A 51 -12.34 12.19 12.83
C SER A 51 -13.19 12.85 13.90
N LEU A 52 -14.48 13.01 13.59
CA LEU A 52 -15.49 13.51 14.51
C LEU A 52 -16.47 12.40 14.78
N SER A 53 -16.84 12.15 16.04
CA SER A 53 -17.80 11.11 16.36
C SER A 53 -18.77 11.50 17.45
N GLN A 54 -20.03 11.02 17.32
CA GLN A 54 -21.07 11.08 18.31
C GLN A 54 -21.85 9.76 18.29
N GLY A 55 -21.77 9.00 19.37
CA GLY A 55 -22.40 7.68 19.43
C GLY A 55 -21.98 6.79 18.25
N ASN A 56 -22.94 6.38 17.46
CA ASN A 56 -22.74 5.49 16.30
C ASN A 56 -22.39 6.24 15.01
N LEU A 57 -22.52 7.56 14.98
CA LEU A 57 -22.24 8.37 13.80
C LEU A 57 -20.82 8.95 13.87
N SER A 58 -20.08 8.88 12.78
CA SER A 58 -18.76 9.49 12.68
C SER A 58 -18.49 10.04 11.28
N PHE A 59 -17.76 11.16 11.25
CA PHE A 59 -17.24 11.76 10.03
C PHE A 59 -15.72 11.61 10.00
N HIS A 60 -15.18 11.26 8.83
CA HIS A 60 -13.75 11.05 8.64
C HIS A 60 -13.28 11.78 7.39
N THR A 61 -12.16 12.47 7.49
CA THR A 61 -11.46 13.03 6.33
C THR A 61 -9.95 12.87 6.47
N PHE A 62 -9.30 12.66 5.34
CA PHE A 62 -7.85 12.64 5.22
C PHE A 62 -7.46 13.34 3.93
N ALA A 63 -6.75 14.44 4.07
CA ALA A 63 -6.30 15.28 2.98
C ALA A 63 -4.79 15.49 3.03
N ASN A 64 -4.19 15.76 1.88
CA ASN A 64 -2.80 16.12 1.71
C ASN A 64 -2.68 17.35 0.82
N PHE A 65 -1.95 18.33 1.29
CA PHE A 65 -1.45 19.44 0.48
C PHE A 65 0.05 19.25 0.28
N SER A 66 0.55 19.44 -0.94
CA SER A 66 1.99 19.35 -1.22
C SER A 66 2.42 20.32 -2.29
N ASN A 67 3.65 20.82 -2.16
CA ASN A 67 4.26 21.74 -3.11
C ASN A 67 5.78 21.57 -3.12
N ASP A 68 6.38 21.66 -4.31
CA ASP A 68 7.83 21.73 -4.44
C ASP A 68 8.27 23.20 -4.48
N PHE A 69 9.17 23.59 -3.58
CA PHE A 69 9.63 24.96 -3.42
C PHE A 69 10.85 25.31 -4.28
N ARG A 70 11.57 24.30 -4.80
CA ARG A 70 12.71 24.52 -5.68
C ARG A 70 12.36 24.37 -7.14
N GLN A 71 11.69 23.26 -7.49
CA GLN A 71 11.24 23.03 -8.84
C GLN A 71 9.79 22.51 -8.84
N LYS A 72 8.89 23.38 -9.31
CA LYS A 72 7.47 23.01 -9.44
C LYS A 72 7.33 21.81 -10.37
N GLN A 73 6.71 20.78 -9.87
CA GLN A 73 6.29 19.63 -10.67
C GLN A 73 4.94 19.93 -11.33
N TYR A 74 4.64 19.21 -12.40
CA TYR A 74 3.35 19.36 -13.07
C TYR A 74 2.18 19.23 -12.08
N GLY A 75 1.32 20.23 -12.06
CA GLY A 75 0.15 20.30 -11.19
C GLY A 75 0.41 20.84 -9.77
N ASP A 76 1.63 21.26 -9.41
CA ASP A 76 1.90 21.90 -8.12
C ASP A 76 1.21 23.29 -8.01
N PRO A 77 0.62 23.60 -6.85
CA PRO A 77 0.46 22.79 -5.65
C PRO A 77 -0.64 21.71 -5.80
N HIS A 78 -0.43 20.56 -5.17
CA HIS A 78 -1.41 19.47 -5.16
C HIS A 78 -2.23 19.47 -3.89
N LEU A 79 -3.56 19.43 -4.01
CA LEU A 79 -4.48 19.16 -2.93
C LEU A 79 -5.24 17.86 -3.23
N ARG A 80 -5.07 16.86 -2.38
CA ARG A 80 -5.64 15.51 -2.53
C ARG A 80 -6.50 15.15 -1.35
N PHE A 81 -7.66 14.54 -1.61
CA PHE A 81 -8.55 13.98 -0.60
C PHE A 81 -8.57 12.47 -0.73
N TYR A 82 -7.86 11.78 0.17
CA TYR A 82 -7.79 10.32 0.19
C TYR A 82 -9.06 9.69 0.72
N ASN A 83 -9.66 10.32 1.74
CA ASN A 83 -11.01 9.96 2.18
C ASN A 83 -11.78 11.20 2.64
N PHE A 84 -13.11 11.07 2.58
CA PHE A 84 -14.07 12.09 2.98
C PHE A 84 -15.43 11.41 3.07
N TYR A 85 -15.80 10.86 4.24
CA TYR A 85 -16.99 10.04 4.38
C TYR A 85 -17.62 10.13 5.76
N VAL A 86 -18.93 9.84 5.78
CA VAL A 86 -19.71 9.59 6.99
C VAL A 86 -19.81 8.08 7.19
N ASN A 87 -19.66 7.63 8.43
CA ASN A 87 -19.83 6.25 8.82
C ASN A 87 -20.85 6.14 9.93
N TRP A 88 -21.93 5.39 9.69
CA TRP A 88 -22.96 5.08 10.66
C TRP A 88 -22.84 3.63 11.06
N ARG A 89 -22.43 3.39 12.29
CA ARG A 89 -22.24 2.05 12.84
C ARG A 89 -23.48 1.58 13.56
N ASN A 90 -23.68 0.28 13.53
CA ASN A 90 -24.75 -0.41 14.29
C ASN A 90 -26.17 0.13 14.01
N LEU A 91 -26.43 0.53 12.77
CA LEU A 91 -27.75 0.94 12.32
C LEU A 91 -28.70 -0.27 12.40
N PHE A 92 -29.80 -0.15 13.15
CA PHE A 92 -30.74 -1.24 13.47
C PHE A 92 -30.04 -2.50 14.01
N ASP A 93 -28.95 -2.33 14.78
CA ASP A 93 -28.13 -3.39 15.39
C ASP A 93 -27.51 -4.40 14.42
N ARG A 94 -27.66 -4.20 13.11
CA ARG A 94 -27.25 -5.13 12.06
C ARG A 94 -26.39 -4.53 10.96
N PHE A 95 -26.48 -3.23 10.72
CA PHE A 95 -25.85 -2.61 9.56
C PHE A 95 -24.77 -1.60 9.95
N ASN A 96 -23.69 -1.55 9.17
CA ASN A 96 -22.77 -0.42 9.15
C ASN A 96 -22.79 0.18 7.75
N LEU A 97 -23.01 1.49 7.66
CA LEU A 97 -23.13 2.23 6.42
C LEU A 97 -22.00 3.26 6.32
N LYS A 98 -21.29 3.29 5.19
CA LYS A 98 -20.35 4.36 4.85
C LYS A 98 -20.84 5.06 3.58
N LEU A 99 -20.79 6.40 3.56
CA LEU A 99 -21.17 7.22 2.42
C LEU A 99 -20.12 8.31 2.18
N GLY A 100 -19.65 8.44 0.94
CA GLY A 100 -18.65 9.41 0.53
C GLY A 100 -17.44 8.78 -0.14
N ARG A 101 -16.25 9.39 0.00
CA ARG A 101 -14.98 8.87 -0.51
C ARG A 101 -14.28 8.04 0.56
N PHE A 102 -14.05 6.79 0.28
CA PHE A 102 -13.33 5.87 1.19
C PHE A 102 -12.67 4.73 0.42
N ALA A 103 -11.67 4.15 1.05
CA ALA A 103 -11.04 2.92 0.55
C ALA A 103 -11.92 1.70 0.89
N VAL A 104 -12.10 0.82 -0.09
CA VAL A 104 -12.75 -0.48 0.03
C VAL A 104 -11.69 -1.56 0.13
N TYR A 105 -11.85 -2.45 1.11
CA TYR A 105 -11.11 -3.69 1.28
C TYR A 105 -12.12 -4.77 1.64
N SER A 106 -12.62 -5.49 0.64
CA SER A 106 -13.68 -6.49 0.83
C SER A 106 -13.48 -7.65 -0.13
N GLY A 107 -12.93 -8.75 0.39
CA GLY A 107 -12.54 -9.89 -0.42
C GLY A 107 -11.53 -9.50 -1.50
N VAL A 108 -11.84 -9.82 -2.75
CA VAL A 108 -11.01 -9.44 -3.91
C VAL A 108 -11.12 -7.96 -4.28
N GLY A 109 -12.12 -7.26 -3.75
CA GLY A 109 -12.35 -5.85 -4.04
C GLY A 109 -11.42 -4.92 -3.27
N VAL A 110 -10.53 -4.25 -3.99
CA VAL A 110 -9.58 -3.26 -3.45
C VAL A 110 -9.61 -2.00 -4.30
N GLY A 111 -9.84 -0.85 -3.67
CA GLY A 111 -9.82 0.44 -4.36
C GLY A 111 -10.43 1.55 -3.55
N THR A 112 -10.46 2.76 -4.10
CA THR A 112 -11.13 3.92 -3.52
C THR A 112 -12.34 4.27 -4.36
N ILE A 113 -13.48 4.56 -3.73
CA ILE A 113 -14.72 4.97 -4.38
C ILE A 113 -15.31 6.23 -3.76
N ASP A 114 -16.00 6.99 -4.58
CA ASP A 114 -16.97 8.00 -4.18
C ASP A 114 -18.35 7.32 -4.26
N GLY A 115 -18.84 6.78 -3.13
CA GLY A 115 -20.02 5.93 -3.15
C GLY A 115 -20.51 5.48 -1.79
N ALA A 116 -21.04 4.26 -1.74
CA ALA A 116 -21.61 3.64 -0.55
C ALA A 116 -20.97 2.27 -0.26
N PHE A 117 -20.90 1.93 1.01
CA PHE A 117 -20.54 0.61 1.51
C PHE A 117 -21.49 0.23 2.63
N ILE A 118 -22.03 -0.97 2.55
CA ILE A 118 -22.92 -1.55 3.56
C ILE A 118 -22.29 -2.86 4.03
N ASN A 119 -22.10 -3.00 5.34
CA ASN A 119 -21.85 -4.27 5.98
C ASN A 119 -23.10 -4.69 6.75
N ALA A 120 -23.59 -5.89 6.49
CA ALA A 120 -24.77 -6.47 7.14
C ALA A 120 -24.39 -7.70 7.93
N LYS A 121 -24.73 -7.75 9.23
CA LYS A 121 -24.66 -8.94 10.08
C LYS A 121 -25.93 -9.76 9.86
N ILE A 122 -25.85 -10.86 9.09
CA ILE A 122 -27.00 -11.73 8.77
C ILE A 122 -27.25 -12.69 9.94
N LEU A 123 -26.18 -13.34 10.39
CA LEU A 123 -26.17 -14.26 11.54
C LEU A 123 -24.94 -13.95 12.41
N LYS A 124 -24.80 -14.58 13.57
CA LYS A 124 -23.60 -14.44 14.41
C LYS A 124 -22.31 -14.82 13.67
N SER A 125 -22.39 -15.83 12.81
CA SER A 125 -21.27 -16.34 12.01
C SER A 125 -21.27 -15.90 10.55
N LEU A 126 -22.30 -15.18 10.07
CA LEU A 126 -22.44 -14.81 8.66
C LEU A 126 -22.64 -13.31 8.50
N SER A 127 -21.81 -12.68 7.69
CA SER A 127 -21.93 -11.27 7.33
C SER A 127 -21.77 -11.08 5.82
N ALA A 128 -22.39 -10.03 5.29
CA ALA A 128 -22.27 -9.63 3.90
C ALA A 128 -21.78 -8.18 3.81
N ASN A 129 -20.90 -7.93 2.86
CA ASN A 129 -20.48 -6.60 2.45
C ASN A 129 -20.98 -6.34 1.03
N VAL A 130 -21.52 -5.15 0.77
CA VAL A 130 -21.84 -4.68 -0.57
C VAL A 130 -21.33 -3.25 -0.70
N TYR A 131 -20.73 -2.93 -1.83
CA TYR A 131 -20.22 -1.59 -2.10
C TYR A 131 -20.39 -1.22 -3.55
N GLY A 132 -20.48 0.08 -3.81
CA GLY A 132 -20.53 0.61 -5.14
C GLY A 132 -20.33 2.11 -5.16
N GLY A 133 -19.74 2.60 -6.25
CA GLY A 133 -19.49 4.03 -6.44
C GLY A 133 -18.63 4.32 -7.65
N PHE A 134 -18.32 5.58 -7.81
CA PHE A 134 -17.44 6.06 -8.87
C PHE A 134 -15.98 6.05 -8.42
N LEU A 135 -15.08 5.81 -9.34
CA LEU A 135 -13.66 5.98 -9.07
C LEU A 135 -13.35 7.47 -8.90
N PRO A 136 -12.57 7.86 -7.87
CA PRO A 136 -12.22 9.26 -7.69
C PRO A 136 -11.43 9.78 -8.91
N PRO A 137 -11.48 11.10 -9.17
CA PRO A 137 -10.69 11.72 -10.22
C PRO A 137 -9.20 11.39 -10.09
N ALA A 138 -8.48 11.43 -11.21
CA ALA A 138 -7.02 11.38 -11.19
C ALA A 138 -6.48 12.42 -10.18
N GLU A 139 -5.37 12.11 -9.51
CA GLU A 139 -4.78 12.94 -8.46
C GLU A 139 -5.65 13.10 -7.20
N GLN A 140 -6.77 12.37 -7.09
CA GLN A 140 -7.69 12.38 -5.95
C GLN A 140 -8.17 13.78 -5.56
N LYS A 141 -8.37 14.66 -6.56
CA LYS A 141 -8.96 15.99 -6.36
C LYS A 141 -10.36 15.88 -5.72
N PHE A 142 -10.74 16.94 -5.03
CA PHE A 142 -12.10 17.04 -4.50
C PHE A 142 -13.11 17.17 -5.66
N GLY A 143 -14.17 16.35 -5.63
CA GLY A 143 -15.20 16.33 -6.66
C GLY A 143 -15.44 14.91 -7.19
N ILE A 144 -16.53 14.75 -7.93
CA ILE A 144 -16.90 13.49 -8.58
C ILE A 144 -16.26 13.48 -9.97
N THR A 145 -15.86 12.30 -10.46
CA THR A 145 -15.33 12.14 -11.82
C THR A 145 -16.34 12.63 -12.88
N SER A 146 -15.86 13.33 -13.89
CA SER A 146 -16.68 13.83 -15.00
C SER A 146 -17.23 12.74 -15.90
N ASP A 147 -16.59 11.57 -15.93
CA ASP A 147 -16.96 10.41 -16.74
C ASP A 147 -17.34 9.22 -15.86
N ALA A 148 -18.40 9.42 -15.06
CA ALA A 148 -18.88 8.45 -14.07
C ALA A 148 -19.31 7.12 -14.72
N LYS A 149 -19.87 7.15 -15.93
CA LYS A 149 -20.32 5.95 -16.66
C LYS A 149 -19.17 4.98 -16.99
N ASN A 150 -17.98 5.52 -17.19
CA ASN A 150 -16.81 4.76 -17.57
C ASN A 150 -15.77 4.59 -16.44
N ASN A 151 -16.06 5.12 -15.23
CA ASN A 151 -15.17 5.07 -14.09
C ASN A 151 -15.96 4.72 -12.82
N PHE A 152 -16.16 3.43 -12.61
CA PHE A 152 -16.93 2.92 -11.47
C PHE A 152 -16.30 1.65 -10.89
N MET A 153 -16.68 1.33 -9.68
CA MET A 153 -16.32 0.10 -8.99
C MET A 153 -17.49 -0.35 -8.13
N PHE A 154 -17.83 -1.63 -8.18
CA PHE A 154 -18.78 -2.24 -7.29
C PHE A 154 -18.44 -3.71 -7.02
N GLY A 155 -18.99 -4.24 -5.97
CA GLY A 155 -18.80 -5.63 -5.60
C GLY A 155 -19.42 -5.97 -4.26
N GLY A 156 -19.12 -7.18 -3.82
CA GLY A 156 -19.60 -7.69 -2.55
C GLY A 156 -18.79 -8.86 -2.05
N GLN A 157 -19.00 -9.22 -0.80
CA GLN A 157 -18.38 -10.35 -0.13
C GLN A 157 -19.38 -10.95 0.84
N LEU A 158 -19.55 -12.25 0.79
CA LEU A 158 -20.20 -13.04 1.83
C LEU A 158 -19.11 -13.69 2.67
N LYS A 159 -19.11 -13.43 3.97
CA LYS A 159 -18.09 -13.89 4.91
C LYS A 159 -18.73 -14.75 5.99
N PHE A 160 -18.24 -15.96 6.12
CA PHE A 160 -18.53 -16.89 7.22
C PHE A 160 -17.34 -16.89 8.18
N SER A 161 -17.61 -16.78 9.49
CA SER A 161 -16.58 -16.83 10.53
C SER A 161 -17.17 -17.52 11.75
N ARG A 162 -16.61 -18.67 12.10
CA ARG A 162 -17.02 -19.44 13.27
C ARG A 162 -15.81 -20.15 13.87
N ASP A 163 -15.60 -19.93 15.16
CA ASP A 163 -14.44 -20.45 15.89
C ASP A 163 -13.15 -20.12 15.12
N ASP A 164 -12.35 -21.10 14.76
CA ASP A 164 -11.08 -20.94 14.07
C ASP A 164 -11.22 -20.92 12.52
N LEU A 165 -12.45 -21.12 11.99
CA LEU A 165 -12.73 -21.16 10.56
C LEU A 165 -13.25 -19.82 10.05
N ASN A 166 -12.58 -19.31 9.03
CA ASN A 166 -13.02 -18.17 8.24
C ASN A 166 -13.09 -18.58 6.77
N ALA A 167 -14.21 -18.30 6.12
CA ALA A 167 -14.36 -18.53 4.68
C ALA A 167 -15.09 -17.36 4.05
N SER A 168 -14.75 -17.03 2.82
CA SER A 168 -15.48 -15.99 2.10
C SER A 168 -15.55 -16.27 0.60
N VAL A 169 -16.62 -15.73 -0.01
CA VAL A 169 -16.75 -15.62 -1.47
C VAL A 169 -16.99 -14.15 -1.78
N SER A 170 -16.30 -13.63 -2.78
CA SER A 170 -16.40 -12.22 -3.15
C SER A 170 -16.45 -12.04 -4.67
N TYR A 171 -17.10 -10.96 -5.07
CA TYR A 171 -17.18 -10.48 -6.44
C TYR A 171 -16.68 -9.04 -6.52
N PHE A 172 -15.95 -8.73 -7.57
CA PHE A 172 -15.39 -7.43 -7.85
C PHE A 172 -15.57 -7.06 -9.31
N ASN A 173 -16.07 -5.85 -9.56
CA ASN A 173 -16.12 -5.27 -10.89
C ASN A 173 -15.59 -3.84 -10.82
N GLN A 174 -14.58 -3.54 -11.63
CA GLN A 174 -14.04 -2.19 -11.80
C GLN A 174 -13.92 -1.89 -13.28
N HIS A 175 -14.49 -0.77 -13.68
CA HIS A 175 -14.34 -0.22 -15.02
C HIS A 175 -13.61 1.12 -14.93
N ARG A 176 -12.55 1.28 -15.72
CA ARG A 176 -11.75 2.51 -15.79
C ARG A 176 -11.44 2.84 -17.24
N LYS A 177 -11.77 4.08 -17.62
CA LYS A 177 -11.40 4.65 -18.90
C LYS A 177 -10.44 5.82 -18.67
N PRO A 178 -9.14 5.68 -19.00
CA PRO A 178 -8.19 6.78 -18.92
C PRO A 178 -8.59 7.92 -19.87
N LYS A 179 -8.21 9.15 -19.52
CA LYS A 179 -8.45 10.31 -20.40
C LYS A 179 -7.54 10.23 -21.63
N PRO A 180 -8.01 10.68 -22.80
CA PRO A 180 -7.14 10.90 -23.94
C PRO A 180 -5.99 11.85 -23.59
N TYR A 181 -4.85 11.62 -24.20
CA TYR A 181 -3.68 12.47 -24.06
C TYR A 181 -2.89 12.54 -25.37
N SER A 182 -2.17 13.63 -25.59
CA SER A 182 -1.29 13.81 -26.71
C SER A 182 0.15 13.56 -26.30
N THR A 183 0.93 12.91 -27.16
CA THR A 183 2.36 12.67 -26.96
C THR A 183 3.14 12.93 -28.25
N LEU A 184 4.41 13.31 -28.09
CA LEU A 184 5.33 13.40 -29.22
C LEU A 184 5.81 11.99 -29.57
N ARG A 185 5.75 11.63 -30.84
CA ARG A 185 6.34 10.41 -31.40
C ARG A 185 7.23 10.76 -32.57
N ALA A 186 8.26 9.95 -32.76
CA ALA A 186 9.07 9.99 -33.98
C ALA A 186 8.63 8.86 -34.90
N ASP A 187 8.57 9.13 -36.21
CA ASP A 187 8.39 8.11 -37.21
C ASP A 187 9.71 7.35 -37.51
N SER A 188 9.69 6.44 -38.49
CA SER A 188 10.86 5.67 -38.91
C SER A 188 11.96 6.52 -39.56
N LEU A 189 11.67 7.75 -39.98
CA LEU A 189 12.62 8.71 -40.58
C LEU A 189 13.17 9.70 -39.52
N GLY A 190 12.63 9.66 -38.29
CA GLY A 190 13.04 10.54 -37.19
C GLY A 190 12.22 11.84 -37.11
N ASP A 191 11.23 12.03 -37.98
CA ASP A 191 10.35 13.21 -37.93
C ASP A 191 9.41 13.12 -36.68
N VAL A 192 9.38 14.21 -35.93
CA VAL A 192 8.60 14.29 -34.70
C VAL A 192 7.19 14.81 -34.99
N PHE A 193 6.18 14.06 -34.58
CA PHE A 193 4.78 14.45 -34.70
C PHE A 193 4.01 14.29 -33.38
N ILE A 194 2.91 15.02 -33.25
CA ILE A 194 1.99 14.89 -32.13
C ILE A 194 0.98 13.79 -32.44
N GLN A 195 0.99 12.73 -31.65
CA GLN A 195 0.00 11.66 -31.73
C GLN A 195 -1.00 11.79 -30.59
N GLU A 196 -2.29 11.82 -30.92
CA GLU A 196 -3.36 11.72 -29.94
C GLU A 196 -3.60 10.25 -29.60
N ILE A 197 -3.51 9.92 -28.32
CA ILE A 197 -3.72 8.57 -27.77
C ILE A 197 -5.09 8.56 -27.10
N ASN A 198 -5.99 7.73 -27.61
CA ASN A 198 -7.29 7.43 -27.02
C ASN A 198 -7.23 6.07 -26.34
N PRO A 199 -6.97 6.00 -25.01
CA PRO A 199 -6.82 4.73 -24.33
C PRO A 199 -8.13 3.94 -24.32
N THR A 200 -8.02 2.63 -24.50
CA THR A 200 -9.17 1.74 -24.34
C THR A 200 -9.56 1.64 -22.86
N SER A 201 -10.83 1.47 -22.60
CA SER A 201 -11.30 1.19 -21.22
C SER A 201 -10.85 -0.20 -20.77
N SER A 202 -10.47 -0.31 -19.50
CA SER A 202 -10.17 -1.58 -18.87
C SER A 202 -11.27 -1.96 -17.89
N GLN A 203 -11.71 -3.20 -17.95
CA GLN A 203 -12.68 -3.75 -17.01
C GLN A 203 -12.09 -4.99 -16.34
N TYR A 204 -12.21 -5.05 -15.02
CA TYR A 204 -11.83 -6.19 -14.20
C TYR A 204 -13.08 -6.78 -13.58
N GLN A 205 -13.37 -8.05 -13.86
CA GLN A 205 -14.46 -8.79 -13.25
C GLN A 205 -13.89 -10.06 -12.64
N ILE A 206 -13.92 -10.16 -11.31
CA ILE A 206 -13.27 -11.24 -10.59
C ILE A 206 -14.22 -11.84 -9.59
N ILE A 207 -14.26 -13.16 -9.56
CA ILE A 207 -14.81 -13.93 -8.45
C ILE A 207 -13.66 -14.52 -7.67
N SER A 208 -13.72 -14.44 -6.35
CA SER A 208 -12.71 -14.99 -5.45
C SER A 208 -13.38 -15.78 -4.35
N ALA A 209 -12.74 -16.87 -3.97
CA ALA A 209 -13.07 -17.63 -2.76
C ALA A 209 -11.81 -17.77 -1.92
N ASP A 210 -11.95 -17.61 -0.60
CA ASP A 210 -10.87 -17.81 0.35
C ASP A 210 -11.36 -18.58 1.57
N VAL A 211 -10.43 -19.33 2.18
CA VAL A 211 -10.63 -20.05 3.41
C VAL A 211 -9.38 -19.94 4.29
N GLY A 212 -9.56 -19.63 5.55
CA GLY A 212 -8.55 -19.62 6.59
C GLY A 212 -8.99 -20.50 7.75
N TYR A 213 -8.07 -21.25 8.32
CA TYR A 213 -8.28 -22.11 9.45
C TYR A 213 -7.09 -22.04 10.41
N ASP A 214 -7.33 -21.58 11.64
CA ASP A 214 -6.32 -21.43 12.68
C ASP A 214 -6.60 -22.43 13.81
N PHE A 215 -5.88 -23.55 13.79
CA PHE A 215 -6.04 -24.58 14.80
C PHE A 215 -4.75 -24.78 15.58
N SER A 216 -4.74 -24.45 16.86
CA SER A 216 -3.68 -24.73 17.83
C SER A 216 -2.23 -24.70 17.28
N ILE A 217 -1.84 -25.72 16.54
CA ILE A 217 -0.51 -25.88 15.92
C ILE A 217 -0.46 -25.59 14.42
N PHE A 218 -1.61 -25.52 13.75
CA PHE A 218 -1.71 -25.32 12.31
C PHE A 218 -2.39 -24.00 11.96
N GLU A 219 -1.82 -23.26 11.06
CA GLU A 219 -2.42 -22.12 10.40
C GLU A 219 -2.52 -22.45 8.90
N PHE A 220 -3.71 -22.46 8.37
CA PHE A 220 -3.94 -22.72 6.94
C PHE A 220 -4.67 -21.55 6.32
N TYR A 221 -4.23 -21.15 5.13
CA TYR A 221 -4.95 -20.17 4.30
C TYR A 221 -4.90 -20.62 2.85
N SER A 222 -6.02 -20.49 2.13
CA SER A 222 -6.08 -20.69 0.69
C SER A 222 -6.99 -19.68 0.05
N ARG A 223 -6.64 -19.27 -1.18
CA ARG A 223 -7.42 -18.35 -2.00
C ARG A 223 -7.35 -18.72 -3.47
N ALA A 224 -8.46 -18.57 -4.17
CA ALA A 224 -8.56 -18.73 -5.61
C ALA A 224 -9.34 -17.57 -6.24
N ASP A 225 -8.73 -16.90 -7.24
CA ASP A 225 -9.36 -15.82 -8.01
C ASP A 225 -9.57 -16.27 -9.46
N PHE A 226 -10.79 -16.06 -9.97
CA PHE A 226 -11.15 -16.34 -11.35
C PHE A 226 -11.50 -15.02 -12.07
N ASP A 227 -10.81 -14.74 -13.17
CA ASP A 227 -11.06 -13.57 -14.03
C ASP A 227 -12.15 -13.93 -15.05
N LEU A 228 -13.34 -13.33 -14.88
CA LEU A 228 -14.49 -13.60 -15.76
C LEU A 228 -14.27 -13.07 -17.18
N ASN A 229 -13.56 -11.95 -17.33
CA ASN A 229 -13.31 -11.36 -18.65
C ASN A 229 -12.34 -12.23 -19.48
N LYS A 230 -11.39 -12.88 -18.81
CA LYS A 230 -10.40 -13.74 -19.46
C LYS A 230 -10.78 -15.23 -19.41
N SER A 231 -11.87 -15.58 -18.69
CA SER A 231 -12.35 -16.95 -18.46
C SER A 231 -11.25 -17.89 -17.95
N LYS A 232 -10.39 -17.40 -17.03
CA LYS A 232 -9.27 -18.16 -16.48
C LYS A 232 -8.95 -17.84 -15.02
N PHE A 233 -8.27 -18.77 -14.37
CA PHE A 233 -7.68 -18.53 -13.06
C PHE A 233 -6.61 -17.42 -13.16
N SER A 234 -6.67 -16.46 -12.26
CA SER A 234 -5.76 -15.33 -12.22
C SER A 234 -4.87 -15.32 -10.98
N ARG A 235 -5.28 -15.98 -9.91
CA ARG A 235 -4.49 -16.17 -8.69
C ARG A 235 -4.92 -17.44 -7.99
N GLY A 236 -3.95 -18.20 -7.50
CA GLY A 236 -4.11 -19.27 -6.56
C GLY A 236 -3.07 -19.15 -5.46
N GLU A 237 -3.47 -19.23 -4.21
CA GLU A 237 -2.58 -19.10 -3.06
C GLU A 237 -2.90 -20.16 -2.03
N VAL A 238 -1.88 -20.80 -1.50
CA VAL A 238 -1.98 -21.73 -0.37
C VAL A 238 -0.85 -21.41 0.59
N SER A 239 -1.16 -21.25 1.86
CA SER A 239 -0.18 -21.00 2.92
C SER A 239 -0.46 -21.93 4.10
N LEU A 240 0.59 -22.54 4.62
CA LEU A 240 0.58 -23.44 5.76
C LEU A 240 1.62 -22.99 6.77
N GLY A 241 1.22 -22.75 8.01
CA GLY A 241 2.06 -22.52 9.16
C GLY A 241 1.93 -23.68 10.15
N VAL A 242 3.05 -24.14 10.71
CA VAL A 242 3.07 -25.18 11.73
C VAL A 242 3.89 -24.74 12.92
N ASN A 243 3.28 -24.54 14.06
CA ASN A 243 3.91 -24.19 15.33
C ASN A 243 4.36 -25.48 16.04
N LEU A 244 5.52 -26.03 15.66
CA LEU A 244 6.04 -27.27 16.25
C LEU A 244 6.30 -27.16 17.76
N THR A 245 6.71 -25.98 18.17
CA THR A 245 6.89 -25.60 19.58
C THR A 245 6.59 -24.12 19.76
N ASN A 246 6.56 -23.62 20.99
CA ASN A 246 6.44 -22.18 21.29
C ASN A 246 7.62 -21.33 20.72
N ARG A 247 8.68 -21.99 20.25
CA ARG A 247 9.88 -21.34 19.70
C ARG A 247 10.10 -21.60 18.23
N LEU A 248 9.54 -22.67 17.66
CA LEU A 248 9.80 -23.10 16.29
C LEU A 248 8.52 -23.12 15.47
N LYS A 249 8.48 -22.29 14.45
CA LYS A 249 7.43 -22.26 13.43
C LYS A 249 7.99 -22.59 12.06
N LEU A 250 7.36 -23.51 11.36
CA LEU A 250 7.60 -23.79 9.94
C LEU A 250 6.53 -23.13 9.11
N ASN A 251 6.89 -22.64 7.93
CA ASN A 251 5.96 -22.07 6.96
C ASN A 251 6.21 -22.70 5.60
N ALA A 252 5.15 -22.96 4.87
CA ALA A 252 5.19 -23.36 3.47
C ALA A 252 4.12 -22.60 2.69
N GLY A 253 4.42 -22.20 1.47
CA GLY A 253 3.51 -21.44 0.62
C GLY A 253 3.63 -21.83 -0.83
N TYR A 254 2.51 -21.74 -1.54
CA TYR A 254 2.43 -21.81 -2.98
C TYR A 254 1.62 -20.65 -3.50
N ASP A 255 2.15 -19.94 -4.48
CA ASP A 255 1.50 -18.81 -5.13
C ASP A 255 1.53 -19.00 -6.65
N TYR A 256 0.35 -18.91 -7.25
CA TYR A 256 0.13 -18.91 -8.68
C TYR A 256 -0.43 -17.54 -9.07
N ARG A 257 0.20 -16.83 -10.01
CA ARG A 257 -0.27 -15.53 -10.49
C ARG A 257 -0.20 -15.44 -12.01
N ASP A 258 -1.34 -15.09 -12.60
CA ASP A 258 -1.42 -14.61 -13.97
C ASP A 258 -1.39 -13.07 -13.95
N PRO A 259 -0.31 -12.43 -14.40
CA PRO A 259 -0.18 -10.98 -14.32
C PRO A 259 -1.25 -10.28 -15.14
N ARG A 260 -1.86 -9.24 -14.56
CA ARG A 260 -2.84 -8.40 -15.23
C ARG A 260 -2.17 -7.11 -15.65
N ILE A 261 -1.78 -7.05 -16.91
CA ILE A 261 -1.16 -5.87 -17.48
C ILE A 261 -2.23 -5.11 -18.24
N PRO A 262 -2.48 -3.82 -17.89
CA PRO A 262 -3.38 -2.99 -18.68
C PRO A 262 -2.90 -2.88 -20.12
N VAL A 263 -3.82 -2.97 -21.06
CA VAL A 263 -3.52 -2.93 -22.52
C VAL A 263 -2.72 -1.67 -22.91
N ASN A 264 -2.92 -0.57 -22.20
CA ASN A 264 -2.22 0.70 -22.42
C ASN A 264 -0.91 0.84 -21.62
N SER A 265 -0.47 -0.22 -20.95
CA SER A 265 0.81 -0.20 -20.24
C SER A 265 1.95 -0.38 -21.24
N ILE A 266 3.04 0.35 -21.06
CA ILE A 266 4.32 0.07 -21.73
C ILE A 266 4.74 -1.39 -21.58
N PHE A 267 4.32 -2.04 -20.50
CA PHE A 267 4.61 -3.44 -20.21
C PHE A 267 3.75 -4.41 -21.02
N SER A 268 2.69 -3.95 -21.71
CA SER A 268 1.81 -4.83 -22.51
C SER A 268 2.50 -5.42 -23.75
N VAL A 269 3.63 -4.85 -24.16
CA VAL A 269 4.45 -5.37 -25.29
C VAL A 269 5.32 -6.57 -24.90
N PHE A 270 5.49 -6.83 -23.61
CA PHE A 270 6.26 -7.98 -23.11
C PHE A 270 5.35 -9.18 -22.88
N ASN A 271 5.84 -10.35 -23.19
CA ASN A 271 5.12 -11.59 -22.88
C ASN A 271 5.30 -11.93 -21.40
N TYR A 272 4.37 -11.43 -20.58
CA TYR A 272 4.32 -11.79 -19.17
C TYR A 272 3.57 -13.11 -18.99
N GLY A 273 4.32 -14.17 -18.77
CA GLY A 273 3.75 -15.46 -18.44
C GLY A 273 3.26 -15.58 -17.00
N VAL A 274 2.67 -16.71 -16.73
CA VAL A 274 2.25 -17.10 -15.37
C VAL A 274 3.48 -17.29 -14.49
N THR A 275 3.41 -16.76 -13.27
CA THR A 275 4.40 -17.04 -12.21
C THR A 275 3.86 -18.10 -11.26
N LYS A 276 4.73 -19.05 -10.87
CA LYS A 276 4.47 -20.05 -9.85
C LYS A 276 5.60 -20.01 -8.85
N GLU A 277 5.29 -19.75 -7.59
CA GLU A 277 6.27 -19.65 -6.50
C GLU A 277 5.96 -20.70 -5.45
N ILE A 278 7.00 -21.40 -5.01
CA ILE A 278 6.98 -22.25 -3.82
C ILE A 278 7.92 -21.60 -2.83
N GLU A 279 7.46 -21.38 -1.61
CA GLU A 279 8.24 -20.83 -0.52
C GLU A 279 8.19 -21.76 0.70
N VAL A 280 9.33 -21.94 1.35
CA VAL A 280 9.44 -22.64 2.64
C VAL A 280 10.27 -21.79 3.58
N GLY A 281 9.92 -21.80 4.86
CA GLY A 281 10.60 -20.98 5.84
C GLY A 281 10.58 -21.56 7.24
N VAL A 282 11.57 -21.16 8.03
CA VAL A 282 11.74 -21.51 9.43
C VAL A 282 11.89 -20.24 10.24
N ASN A 283 11.10 -20.11 11.29
CA ASN A 283 11.21 -19.05 12.29
C ASN A 283 11.56 -19.68 13.64
N TYR A 284 12.70 -19.34 14.19
CA TYR A 284 13.15 -19.87 15.47
C TYR A 284 13.38 -18.74 16.49
N LYS A 285 12.64 -18.76 17.59
CA LYS A 285 12.83 -17.84 18.73
C LYS A 285 13.90 -18.40 19.66
N ILE A 286 15.09 -17.81 19.61
CA ILE A 286 16.18 -18.15 20.52
C ILE A 286 15.82 -17.70 21.94
N SER A 287 15.30 -16.47 22.06
CA SER A 287 14.81 -15.88 23.33
C SER A 287 13.61 -14.98 23.08
N SER A 288 13.10 -14.31 24.10
CA SER A 288 12.04 -13.31 23.93
C SER A 288 12.43 -12.11 23.05
N LEU A 289 13.74 -11.82 22.96
CA LEU A 289 14.29 -10.70 22.20
C LEU A 289 14.95 -11.10 20.88
N LEU A 290 15.26 -12.40 20.71
CA LEU A 290 16.03 -12.87 19.56
C LEU A 290 15.26 -13.89 18.74
N ARG A 291 15.20 -13.67 17.42
CA ARG A 291 14.58 -14.57 16.46
C ARG A 291 15.46 -14.70 15.21
N VAL A 292 15.58 -15.89 14.71
CA VAL A 292 16.18 -16.22 13.42
C VAL A 292 15.11 -16.64 12.44
N ILE A 293 15.23 -16.15 11.21
CA ILE A 293 14.34 -16.45 10.10
C ILE A 293 15.21 -16.99 8.95
N VAL A 294 14.84 -18.13 8.43
CA VAL A 294 15.45 -18.69 7.22
C VAL A 294 14.34 -19.01 6.23
N GLY A 295 14.51 -18.57 5.00
CA GLY A 295 13.54 -18.81 3.94
C GLY A 295 14.21 -19.21 2.64
N PHE A 296 13.55 -20.07 1.90
CA PHE A 296 13.90 -20.43 0.54
C PHE A 296 12.66 -20.32 -0.34
N SER A 297 12.78 -19.69 -1.50
CA SER A 297 11.74 -19.69 -2.51
C SER A 297 12.27 -20.06 -3.89
N ASN A 298 11.42 -20.73 -4.68
CA ASN A 298 11.66 -21.05 -6.07
C ASN A 298 10.51 -20.51 -6.90
N VAL A 299 10.84 -19.63 -7.85
CA VAL A 299 9.87 -18.99 -8.76
C VAL A 299 10.09 -19.58 -10.15
N ASN A 300 9.05 -20.13 -10.74
CA ASN A 300 9.01 -20.53 -12.14
C ASN A 300 8.24 -19.45 -12.93
N TYR A 301 8.84 -18.98 -13.99
CA TYR A 301 8.27 -17.96 -14.86
C TYR A 301 8.48 -18.37 -16.32
N VAL A 302 7.38 -18.74 -17.01
CA VAL A 302 7.43 -19.30 -18.37
C VAL A 302 8.45 -20.46 -18.39
N ASP A 303 9.59 -20.28 -19.08
CA ASP A 303 10.66 -21.26 -19.23
C ASP A 303 11.88 -20.98 -18.32
N GLU A 304 11.79 -19.97 -17.47
CA GLU A 304 12.87 -19.52 -16.61
C GLU A 304 12.59 -19.78 -15.13
N LYS A 305 13.66 -19.89 -14.34
CA LYS A 305 13.60 -20.14 -12.89
C LYS A 305 14.42 -19.11 -12.13
N SER A 306 13.92 -18.75 -10.96
CA SER A 306 14.65 -17.92 -10.01
C SER A 306 14.55 -18.54 -8.63
N GLN A 307 15.66 -18.54 -7.91
CA GLN A 307 15.73 -19.02 -6.53
C GLN A 307 16.15 -17.89 -5.61
N ARG A 308 15.59 -17.87 -4.41
CA ARG A 308 15.87 -16.86 -3.39
C ARG A 308 16.09 -17.54 -2.04
N ILE A 309 17.18 -17.19 -1.39
CA ILE A 309 17.47 -17.56 -0.01
C ILE A 309 17.42 -16.28 0.83
N ILE A 310 16.75 -16.34 1.97
CA ILE A 310 16.67 -15.24 2.93
C ILE A 310 17.20 -15.76 4.27
N PHE A 311 18.03 -14.97 4.91
CA PHE A 311 18.44 -15.17 6.29
C PHE A 311 18.17 -13.86 7.05
N GLY A 312 17.40 -13.95 8.12
CA GLY A 312 17.03 -12.82 8.98
C GLY A 312 17.40 -13.09 10.42
N PHE A 313 17.86 -12.04 11.08
CA PHE A 313 18.12 -12.03 12.52
C PHE A 313 17.43 -10.80 13.11
N ASP A 314 16.40 -11.02 13.92
CA ASP A 314 15.68 -9.96 14.64
C ASP A 314 16.14 -9.95 16.08
N ALA A 315 16.53 -8.78 16.56
CA ALA A 315 16.81 -8.48 17.96
C ALA A 315 15.82 -7.42 18.45
N GLY A 316 15.63 -7.30 19.77
CA GLY A 316 14.65 -6.34 20.33
C GLY A 316 14.87 -4.88 19.92
N TYR A 317 16.09 -4.51 19.52
CA TYR A 317 16.46 -3.16 19.11
C TYR A 317 16.94 -3.06 17.65
N GLY A 318 16.70 -4.07 16.84
CA GLY A 318 17.06 -4.02 15.44
C GLY A 318 16.99 -5.36 14.72
N SER A 319 17.33 -5.33 13.44
CA SER A 319 17.35 -6.52 12.59
C SER A 319 18.49 -6.45 11.58
N VAL A 320 18.96 -7.62 11.18
CA VAL A 320 19.88 -7.82 10.05
C VAL A 320 19.26 -8.85 9.13
N ASN A 321 19.19 -8.53 7.85
CA ASN A 321 18.63 -9.41 6.83
C ASN A 321 19.62 -9.55 5.67
N PHE A 322 19.80 -10.77 5.23
CA PHE A 322 20.53 -11.13 4.04
C PHE A 322 19.58 -11.80 3.04
N ALA A 323 19.68 -11.42 1.77
CA ALA A 323 18.94 -12.05 0.68
C ALA A 323 19.87 -12.36 -0.48
N LYS A 324 19.82 -13.58 -0.97
CA LYS A 324 20.49 -13.99 -2.21
C LYS A 324 19.45 -14.48 -3.20
N ARG A 325 19.50 -13.95 -4.42
CA ARG A 325 18.67 -14.38 -5.54
C ARG A 325 19.56 -14.72 -6.75
N ILE A 326 19.23 -15.80 -7.41
CA ILE A 326 19.87 -16.26 -8.64
C ILE A 326 18.80 -16.66 -9.66
N GLY A 327 19.13 -16.57 -10.93
CA GLY A 327 18.26 -16.99 -12.03
C GLY A 327 17.60 -15.82 -12.76
N TYR A 328 16.50 -16.09 -13.41
CA TYR A 328 15.84 -15.23 -14.42
C TYR A 328 15.58 -13.78 -13.97
N ALA A 329 15.20 -13.55 -12.76
CA ALA A 329 14.95 -12.19 -12.26
C ALA A 329 16.26 -11.41 -11.93
N GLY A 330 17.38 -11.88 -12.45
CA GLY A 330 18.71 -11.37 -12.19
C GLY A 330 19.30 -11.89 -10.87
N GLU A 331 20.58 -11.67 -10.70
CA GLU A 331 21.27 -12.00 -9.46
C GLU A 331 21.17 -10.84 -8.47
N LEU A 332 21.02 -11.16 -7.21
CA LEU A 332 21.04 -10.20 -6.12
C LEU A 332 21.75 -10.82 -4.90
N ASP A 333 22.75 -10.11 -4.41
CA ASP A 333 23.29 -10.31 -3.07
C ASP A 333 23.00 -9.03 -2.28
N GLY A 334 22.12 -9.11 -1.30
CA GLY A 334 21.66 -7.96 -0.52
C GLY A 334 21.84 -8.18 0.97
N ILE A 335 22.30 -7.16 1.69
CA ILE A 335 22.29 -7.11 3.14
C ILE A 335 21.66 -5.81 3.59
N SER A 336 20.77 -5.90 4.59
CA SER A 336 20.21 -4.73 5.26
C SER A 336 20.27 -4.89 6.77
N ALA A 337 20.56 -3.81 7.47
CA ALA A 337 20.59 -3.75 8.90
C ALA A 337 19.89 -2.48 9.37
N GLN A 338 19.09 -2.60 10.42
CA GLN A 338 18.42 -1.47 11.06
C GLN A 338 18.52 -1.63 12.56
N PHE A 339 18.93 -0.56 13.24
CA PHE A 339 19.01 -0.52 14.70
C PHE A 339 18.39 0.76 15.21
N TYR A 340 17.74 0.67 16.35
CA TYR A 340 17.19 1.80 17.07
C TYR A 340 17.35 1.56 18.58
N TYR A 341 17.46 2.63 19.34
CA TYR A 341 17.61 2.51 20.78
C TYR A 341 16.75 3.54 21.51
N PRO A 342 15.69 3.12 22.22
CA PRO A 342 14.87 4.02 23.02
C PRO A 342 15.64 4.58 24.22
N MET A 343 15.64 5.89 24.37
CA MET A 343 16.33 6.62 25.45
C MET A 343 15.34 7.55 26.16
N PHE A 344 15.64 7.90 27.39
CA PHE A 344 14.87 8.85 28.21
C PHE A 344 13.38 8.49 28.33
N GLY A 345 13.08 7.20 28.56
CA GLY A 345 11.70 6.70 28.66
C GLY A 345 10.96 6.82 27.33
N ASP A 346 11.59 6.41 26.23
CA ASP A 346 11.10 6.43 24.86
C ASP A 346 10.82 7.83 24.28
N ARG A 347 11.38 8.88 24.89
CA ARG A 347 11.25 10.24 24.35
C ARG A 347 12.18 10.50 23.19
N PHE A 348 13.35 9.89 23.17
CA PHE A 348 14.33 10.02 22.09
C PHE A 348 14.72 8.64 21.57
N ILE A 349 14.51 8.40 20.29
CA ILE A 349 14.76 7.12 19.65
C ILE A 349 15.66 7.36 18.43
N PRO A 350 16.99 7.39 18.58
CA PRO A 350 17.91 7.39 17.47
C PRO A 350 17.81 6.07 16.69
N ASN A 351 18.04 6.14 15.40
CA ASN A 351 18.07 4.98 14.51
C ASN A 351 19.16 5.11 13.46
N VAL A 352 19.68 3.96 13.07
CA VAL A 352 20.66 3.83 12.00
C VAL A 352 20.25 2.68 11.09
N GLY A 353 20.40 2.87 9.80
CA GLY A 353 20.14 1.85 8.79
C GLY A 353 21.27 1.77 7.77
N LEU A 354 21.54 0.55 7.35
CA LEU A 354 22.47 0.20 6.29
C LEU A 354 21.73 -0.70 5.30
N SER A 355 21.83 -0.40 4.01
CA SER A 355 21.43 -1.33 2.96
C SER A 355 22.51 -1.37 1.89
N TYR A 356 22.96 -2.55 1.55
CA TYR A 356 23.90 -2.79 0.46
C TYR A 356 23.32 -3.88 -0.43
N ALA A 357 23.37 -3.64 -1.74
CA ALA A 357 22.98 -4.61 -2.74
C ALA A 357 24.03 -4.66 -3.84
N SER A 358 24.39 -5.88 -4.25
CA SER A 358 25.12 -6.15 -5.48
C SER A 358 24.19 -6.94 -6.40
N TYR A 359 23.85 -6.40 -7.54
CA TYR A 359 22.83 -7.00 -8.41
C TYR A 359 23.23 -6.98 -9.88
N LYS A 360 22.65 -7.90 -10.63
CA LYS A 360 22.83 -8.07 -12.06
C LYS A 360 21.46 -8.34 -12.68
N LEU A 361 21.03 -7.50 -13.61
CA LEU A 361 19.69 -7.59 -14.20
C LEU A 361 19.57 -8.65 -15.29
N SER A 362 20.68 -8.99 -15.94
CA SER A 362 20.77 -10.05 -16.95
C SER A 362 22.22 -10.55 -17.02
N ASP A 363 22.43 -11.70 -17.67
CA ASP A 363 23.76 -12.26 -17.85
C ASP A 363 24.68 -11.41 -18.73
N ALA A 364 24.12 -10.55 -19.56
CA ALA A 364 24.85 -9.67 -20.47
C ALA A 364 25.37 -8.38 -19.83
N VAL A 365 25.03 -8.08 -18.57
CA VAL A 365 25.42 -6.83 -17.90
C VAL A 365 26.31 -7.10 -16.70
N GLU A 366 27.18 -6.14 -16.38
CA GLU A 366 28.01 -6.19 -15.18
C GLU A 366 27.19 -6.02 -13.89
N LYS A 367 27.75 -6.51 -12.78
CA LYS A 367 27.14 -6.32 -11.45
C LYS A 367 27.23 -4.86 -11.04
N GLU A 368 26.08 -4.29 -10.71
CA GLU A 368 25.95 -2.97 -10.13
C GLU A 368 25.91 -3.05 -8.60
N LYS A 369 26.25 -1.95 -7.95
CA LYS A 369 26.29 -1.86 -6.49
C LYS A 369 25.51 -0.65 -6.01
N ASP A 370 24.64 -0.88 -5.03
CA ASP A 370 23.89 0.16 -4.34
C ASP A 370 24.26 0.15 -2.85
N LEU A 371 24.51 1.34 -2.31
CA LEU A 371 24.75 1.56 -0.89
C LEU A 371 23.82 2.65 -0.39
N ILE A 372 23.10 2.37 0.69
CA ILE A 372 22.27 3.35 1.40
C ILE A 372 22.66 3.31 2.87
N LEU A 373 23.05 4.47 3.38
CA LEU A 373 23.24 4.71 4.81
C LEU A 373 22.16 5.66 5.27
N SER A 374 21.51 5.38 6.38
CA SER A 374 20.52 6.26 6.99
C SER A 374 20.82 6.49 8.47
N LEU A 375 20.68 7.73 8.89
CA LEU A 375 20.78 8.13 10.28
C LEU A 375 19.57 9.00 10.60
N GLY A 376 18.90 8.69 11.69
CA GLY A 376 17.67 9.40 12.06
C GLY A 376 17.43 9.41 13.55
N ALA A 377 16.43 10.17 13.95
CA ALA A 377 15.91 10.15 15.30
C ALA A 377 14.44 10.53 15.32
N ASN A 378 13.69 9.91 16.23
CA ASN A 378 12.37 10.34 16.65
C ASN A 378 12.48 10.99 18.03
N TYR A 379 11.89 12.18 18.19
CA TYR A 379 11.83 12.88 19.45
C TYR A 379 10.38 13.22 19.82
N LYS A 380 9.89 12.66 20.93
CA LYS A 380 8.56 12.93 21.50
C LYS A 380 8.69 14.10 22.49
N LEU A 381 8.31 15.30 22.07
CA LEU A 381 8.31 16.47 22.95
C LEU A 381 7.31 16.30 24.11
N ASN A 382 6.10 15.84 23.75
CA ASN A 382 5.04 15.47 24.71
C ASN A 382 4.06 14.48 24.06
N LYS A 383 2.89 14.24 24.69
CA LYS A 383 1.86 13.32 24.19
C LYS A 383 1.25 13.77 22.86
N SER A 384 1.29 15.06 22.54
CA SER A 384 0.68 15.65 21.34
C SER A 384 1.67 15.97 20.24
N PHE A 385 2.97 16.11 20.52
CA PHE A 385 3.98 16.52 19.53
C PHE A 385 5.13 15.54 19.44
N SER A 386 5.50 15.16 18.24
CA SER A 386 6.76 14.48 17.95
C SER A 386 7.43 15.01 16.69
N PHE A 387 8.76 14.91 16.67
CA PHE A 387 9.61 15.23 15.54
C PHE A 387 10.30 13.98 15.04
N ASP A 388 10.37 13.82 13.73
CA ASP A 388 11.22 12.85 13.07
C ASP A 388 12.22 13.58 12.18
N ILE A 389 13.48 13.20 12.25
CA ILE A 389 14.53 13.69 11.38
C ILE A 389 15.29 12.50 10.81
N GLN A 390 15.66 12.56 9.53
CA GLN A 390 16.44 11.52 8.89
C GLN A 390 17.32 12.09 7.80
N GLY A 391 18.59 11.73 7.82
CA GLY A 391 19.53 11.91 6.73
C GLY A 391 19.81 10.58 6.06
N GLN A 392 19.94 10.57 4.74
CA GLN A 392 20.32 9.40 3.96
C GLN A 392 21.46 9.77 3.01
N TYR A 393 22.42 8.88 2.91
CA TYR A 393 23.45 8.90 1.89
C TYR A 393 23.22 7.72 0.94
N LEU A 394 23.14 8.00 -0.36
CA LEU A 394 22.96 7.00 -1.40
C LEU A 394 24.13 7.05 -2.38
N ARG A 395 24.58 5.87 -2.78
CA ARG A 395 25.54 5.69 -3.85
C ARG A 395 25.08 4.54 -4.73
N ASN A 396 24.92 4.79 -6.03
CA ASN A 396 24.55 3.78 -7.01
C ASN A 396 25.06 4.14 -8.41
N LYS A 397 24.62 3.41 -9.44
CA LYS A 397 24.94 3.67 -10.85
C LYS A 397 24.63 5.09 -11.31
N PHE A 398 23.51 5.66 -10.87
CA PHE A 398 23.04 6.99 -11.30
C PHE A 398 23.62 8.11 -10.44
N TYR A 399 23.82 7.86 -9.14
CA TYR A 399 24.32 8.83 -8.18
C TYR A 399 25.67 8.37 -7.63
N LYS A 400 26.74 9.10 -7.93
CA LYS A 400 28.05 8.89 -7.27
C LYS A 400 27.96 9.21 -5.77
N SER A 401 27.18 10.24 -5.42
CA SER A 401 26.76 10.54 -4.05
C SER A 401 25.48 11.37 -4.09
N ASP A 402 24.47 10.97 -3.36
CA ASP A 402 23.22 11.71 -3.18
C ASP A 402 22.89 11.77 -1.70
N PHE A 403 22.66 12.99 -1.20
CA PHE A 403 22.23 13.23 0.16
C PHE A 403 20.76 13.61 0.16
N ARG A 404 19.98 12.87 0.94
CA ARG A 404 18.57 13.11 1.14
C ARG A 404 18.31 13.46 2.59
N PHE A 405 17.43 14.41 2.79
CA PHE A 405 17.08 14.85 4.12
C PHE A 405 15.57 14.90 4.27
N PHE A 406 15.08 14.42 5.39
CA PHE A 406 13.67 14.37 5.73
C PHE A 406 13.48 14.90 7.15
N ILE A 407 12.50 15.80 7.30
CA ILE A 407 12.02 16.27 8.61
C ILE A 407 10.51 16.16 8.64
N LYS A 408 9.97 15.76 9.78
CA LYS A 408 8.53 15.63 9.98
C LYS A 408 8.14 16.05 11.39
N LEU A 409 7.12 16.89 11.49
CA LEU A 409 6.44 17.27 12.72
C LEU A 409 5.06 16.62 12.72
N ASN A 410 4.75 15.89 13.78
CA ASN A 410 3.43 15.35 14.02
C ASN A 410 2.78 16.08 15.18
N TYR A 411 1.49 16.38 15.02
CA TYR A 411 0.62 16.91 16.07
C TYR A 411 -0.62 16.04 16.19
N TRP A 412 -0.95 15.62 17.39
CA TRP A 412 -2.17 14.86 17.71
C TRP A 412 -2.98 15.61 18.74
N LEU A 413 -4.24 15.83 18.43
CA LEU A 413 -5.24 16.34 19.35
C LEU A 413 -6.35 15.31 19.46
N PHE A 414 -6.55 14.82 20.66
CA PHE A 414 -7.72 14.03 21.02
C PHE A 414 -8.43 14.72 22.17
N THR A 415 -9.65 15.15 21.97
CA THR A 415 -10.42 15.86 22.99
C THR A 415 -11.89 15.51 22.90
N ASN A 416 -12.55 15.56 24.06
CA ASN A 416 -14.00 15.49 24.15
C ASN A 416 -14.53 16.92 24.05
N ILE A 417 -15.28 17.22 22.99
CA ILE A 417 -15.79 18.58 22.70
C ILE A 417 -17.14 18.81 23.37
N GLY A 418 -17.57 18.07 24.33
CA GLY A 418 -18.89 18.13 24.97
C GLY A 418 -19.50 19.55 25.08
N PHE A 419 -19.99 20.10 23.97
CA PHE A 419 -20.61 21.41 23.92
C PHE A 419 -22.07 21.42 24.44
N ILE A 420 -22.66 20.23 24.66
CA ILE A 420 -24.03 20.14 25.20
C ILE A 420 -24.07 19.00 26.22
N LYS A 421 -24.22 19.38 27.50
CA LYS A 421 -24.76 18.53 28.57
C LYS A 421 -26.27 18.44 28.42
#